data_79870c637c58dffdb8dadef7c98880cb
#
_entry.id   79870c637c58dffdb8dadef7c98880cb
#
_cell.length_a   1.000
_cell.length_b   1.000
_cell.length_c   1.000
_cell.angle_alpha   90.00
_cell.angle_beta   90.00
_cell.angle_gamma   90.00
#
_symmetry.space_group_name_H-M   'P 1'
#
loop_
_entity.id
_entity.type
_entity.pdbx_description
1 polymer ?
#
loop_
_entity_poly.entity_id
_entity_poly.type
_entity_poly.pdbx_seq_one_letter_code
_entity_poly.pdbx_strand_id
1 'polypeptide(L)'
;MIHPVILSGGSGTRLWPLSREHYPKQLQCLVGDETLLQQTVKRLDGLAGVADPIVVCNEEHRFLVAEQIKEIGRKPAAILLEPVGRNTAPALTLAALALARKDPDALMLAMPADHVIADINAFHAAVAEAVRVAAQGRLVTFGIAPGAPETGYGYIRRGMDNRVTAFVEKPDAETAARYVASGEYLWNSGMFVTRISVWLDELGRQRPEILRICRQAFEQGTNDIDFYRVDAGVFADCPGDSIDYAVIEG
;
A
#
# COMPACT_ATOMS: atom_id res chain seq x y z
N MET A 1 3.11 -18.37 -0.65
CA MET A 1 2.42 -17.56 -1.69
C MET A 1 2.45 -16.12 -1.26
N ILE A 2 2.61 -15.18 -2.19
CA ILE A 2 2.59 -13.73 -1.92
C ILE A 2 1.21 -13.20 -2.30
N HIS A 3 0.59 -12.42 -1.42
CA HIS A 3 -0.71 -11.80 -1.67
C HIS A 3 -0.52 -10.30 -1.90
N PRO A 4 -0.65 -9.82 -3.15
CA PRO A 4 -0.60 -8.40 -3.43
C PRO A 4 -1.82 -7.68 -2.84
N VAL A 5 -1.56 -6.55 -2.20
CA VAL A 5 -2.58 -5.61 -1.72
C VAL A 5 -2.34 -4.28 -2.40
N ILE A 6 -3.27 -3.87 -3.26
CA ILE A 6 -3.18 -2.61 -4.00
C ILE A 6 -4.04 -1.57 -3.28
N LEU A 7 -3.39 -0.53 -2.77
CA LEU A 7 -4.04 0.58 -2.09
C LEU A 7 -4.42 1.65 -3.13
N SER A 8 -5.68 1.66 -3.54
CA SER A 8 -6.25 2.58 -4.53
C SER A 8 -7.12 3.66 -3.88
N GLY A 9 -6.77 4.05 -2.65
CA GLY A 9 -7.40 5.14 -1.92
C GLY A 9 -6.85 6.51 -2.30
N GLY A 10 -7.46 7.55 -1.76
CA GLY A 10 -7.05 8.93 -1.95
C GLY A 10 -7.78 9.65 -3.10
N SER A 11 -8.17 10.90 -2.86
CA SER A 11 -8.91 11.74 -3.81
C SER A 11 -8.04 12.30 -4.94
N GLY A 12 -6.70 12.20 -4.82
CA GLY A 12 -5.76 12.59 -5.88
C GLY A 12 -5.85 14.03 -6.40
N THR A 13 -6.45 14.96 -5.66
CA THR A 13 -6.77 16.33 -6.09
C THR A 13 -5.57 17.22 -6.42
N ARG A 14 -4.35 16.80 -6.06
CA ARG A 14 -3.11 17.57 -6.31
C ARG A 14 -2.79 17.82 -7.78
N LEU A 15 -3.30 17.01 -8.69
CA LEU A 15 -3.10 17.14 -10.12
C LEU A 15 -4.30 17.83 -10.83
N TRP A 16 -5.11 18.60 -10.11
CA TRP A 16 -6.21 19.33 -10.74
C TRP A 16 -5.67 20.20 -11.90
N PRO A 17 -6.32 20.27 -13.08
CA PRO A 17 -7.66 19.74 -13.42
C PRO A 17 -7.66 18.28 -13.91
N LEU A 18 -6.50 17.61 -14.03
CA LEU A 18 -6.42 16.23 -14.51
C LEU A 18 -7.07 15.26 -13.54
N SER A 19 -6.75 15.36 -12.25
CA SER A 19 -7.38 14.53 -11.23
C SER A 19 -8.47 15.28 -10.47
N ARG A 20 -9.55 14.57 -10.14
CA ARG A 20 -10.71 15.06 -9.41
C ARG A 20 -11.13 14.02 -8.40
N GLU A 21 -11.94 14.39 -7.42
CA GLU A 21 -12.43 13.50 -6.36
C GLU A 21 -13.04 12.21 -6.91
N HIS A 22 -13.93 12.32 -7.91
CA HIS A 22 -14.56 11.16 -8.56
C HIS A 22 -13.70 10.50 -9.66
N TYR A 23 -12.55 11.06 -9.99
CA TYR A 23 -11.62 10.48 -10.97
C TYR A 23 -10.17 10.76 -10.57
N PRO A 24 -9.69 10.05 -9.52
CA PRO A 24 -8.37 10.28 -8.95
C PRO A 24 -7.24 9.81 -9.87
N LYS A 25 -6.01 10.25 -9.58
CA LYS A 25 -4.82 10.04 -10.43
C LYS A 25 -4.55 8.57 -10.76
N GLN A 26 -4.78 7.67 -9.82
CA GLN A 26 -4.51 6.24 -10.02
C GLN A 26 -5.42 5.58 -11.07
N LEU A 27 -6.56 6.19 -11.37
CA LEU A 27 -7.50 5.71 -12.39
C LEU A 27 -7.33 6.41 -13.74
N GLN A 28 -6.20 7.14 -13.93
CA GLN A 28 -5.91 7.90 -15.17
C GLN A 28 -4.67 7.35 -15.87
N CYS A 29 -4.66 7.47 -17.20
CA CYS A 29 -3.51 7.18 -18.07
C CYS A 29 -2.55 8.39 -18.04
N LEU A 30 -1.73 8.50 -17.01
CA LEU A 30 -0.77 9.59 -16.88
C LEU A 30 0.55 9.30 -17.59
N VAL A 31 0.87 8.02 -17.77
CA VAL A 31 2.07 7.55 -18.47
C VAL A 31 1.69 6.35 -19.34
N GLY A 32 1.81 6.48 -20.65
CA GLY A 32 1.40 5.43 -21.59
C GLY A 32 -0.13 5.33 -21.75
N ASP A 33 -0.60 4.19 -22.21
CA ASP A 33 -2.00 3.94 -22.61
C ASP A 33 -2.83 3.28 -21.51
N GLU A 34 -2.22 2.91 -20.39
CA GLU A 34 -2.88 2.23 -19.27
C GLU A 34 -2.91 3.12 -18.04
N THR A 35 -3.96 2.96 -17.23
CA THR A 35 -4.05 3.68 -15.96
C THR A 35 -2.99 3.21 -14.97
N LEU A 36 -2.65 4.04 -13.98
CA LEU A 36 -1.66 3.66 -12.97
C LEU A 36 -2.08 2.41 -12.18
N LEU A 37 -3.39 2.23 -11.97
CA LEU A 37 -3.95 1.02 -11.36
C LEU A 37 -3.68 -0.21 -12.24
N GLN A 38 -3.97 -0.13 -13.55
CA GLN A 38 -3.72 -1.22 -14.50
C GLN A 38 -2.24 -1.57 -14.57
N GLN A 39 -1.36 -0.58 -14.65
CA GLN A 39 0.09 -0.77 -14.61
C GLN A 39 0.53 -1.42 -13.29
N THR A 40 -0.10 -1.05 -12.16
CA THR A 40 0.22 -1.65 -10.86
C THR A 40 -0.18 -3.12 -10.78
N VAL A 41 -1.31 -3.50 -11.36
CA VAL A 41 -1.71 -4.92 -11.47
C VAL A 41 -0.74 -5.68 -12.39
N LYS A 42 -0.45 -5.15 -13.58
CA LYS A 42 0.40 -5.81 -14.59
C LYS A 42 1.86 -5.96 -14.17
N ARG A 43 2.39 -5.08 -13.31
CA ARG A 43 3.78 -5.23 -12.82
C ARG A 43 4.02 -6.50 -12.01
N LEU A 44 2.96 -7.19 -11.61
CA LEU A 44 3.04 -8.48 -10.92
C LEU A 44 3.21 -9.65 -11.91
N ASP A 45 3.00 -9.43 -13.21
CA ASP A 45 3.10 -10.45 -14.24
C ASP A 45 4.53 -10.98 -14.33
N GLY A 46 4.68 -12.29 -14.27
CA GLY A 46 5.98 -12.96 -14.28
C GLY A 46 6.61 -13.19 -12.90
N LEU A 47 6.07 -12.63 -11.82
CA LEU A 47 6.47 -12.99 -10.47
C LEU A 47 5.94 -14.38 -10.08
N ALA A 48 6.85 -15.27 -9.69
CA ALA A 48 6.48 -16.60 -9.25
C ALA A 48 5.80 -16.60 -7.88
N GLY A 49 4.77 -17.43 -7.71
CA GLY A 49 4.11 -17.64 -6.41
C GLY A 49 3.25 -16.46 -5.93
N VAL A 50 2.77 -15.61 -6.84
CA VAL A 50 1.90 -14.49 -6.59
C VAL A 50 0.43 -14.88 -6.79
N ALA A 51 -0.42 -14.54 -5.83
CA ALA A 51 -1.87 -14.69 -5.91
C ALA A 51 -2.52 -13.51 -6.64
N ASP A 52 -3.79 -13.66 -7.00
CA ASP A 52 -4.60 -12.54 -7.48
C ASP A 52 -4.65 -11.41 -6.42
N PRO A 53 -4.56 -10.13 -6.84
CA PRO A 53 -4.47 -9.02 -5.91
C PRO A 53 -5.79 -8.78 -5.16
N ILE A 54 -5.68 -8.32 -3.91
CA ILE A 54 -6.75 -7.60 -3.23
C ILE A 54 -6.59 -6.13 -3.55
N VAL A 55 -7.69 -5.46 -3.90
CA VAL A 55 -7.71 -4.01 -4.09
C VAL A 55 -8.51 -3.37 -2.98
N VAL A 56 -7.97 -2.36 -2.33
CA VAL A 56 -8.68 -1.52 -1.35
C VAL A 56 -8.92 -0.16 -1.99
N CYS A 57 -10.17 0.27 -2.08
CA CYS A 57 -10.52 1.56 -2.67
C CYS A 57 -11.69 2.22 -1.95
N ASN A 58 -11.87 3.52 -2.18
CA ASN A 58 -13.08 4.21 -1.74
C ASN A 58 -14.30 3.64 -2.46
N GLU A 59 -15.41 3.54 -1.75
CA GLU A 59 -16.67 3.01 -2.27
C GLU A 59 -17.15 3.73 -3.56
N GLU A 60 -16.91 5.03 -3.66
CA GLU A 60 -17.29 5.82 -4.83
C GLU A 60 -16.57 5.39 -6.12
N HIS A 61 -15.37 4.85 -5.99
CA HIS A 61 -14.54 4.44 -7.13
C HIS A 61 -14.73 2.98 -7.54
N ARG A 62 -15.54 2.19 -6.82
CA ARG A 62 -15.62 0.72 -6.95
C ARG A 62 -15.85 0.22 -8.38
N PHE A 63 -16.75 0.87 -9.13
CA PHE A 63 -17.08 0.44 -10.48
C PHE A 63 -15.97 0.73 -11.47
N LEU A 64 -15.31 1.90 -11.35
CA LEU A 64 -14.15 2.25 -12.18
C LEU A 64 -12.98 1.31 -11.91
N VAL A 65 -12.71 0.98 -10.65
CA VAL A 65 -11.67 0.03 -10.26
C VAL A 65 -11.96 -1.35 -10.85
N ALA A 66 -13.18 -1.85 -10.68
CA ALA A 66 -13.58 -3.17 -11.19
C ALA A 66 -13.49 -3.22 -12.73
N GLU A 67 -13.98 -2.20 -13.42
CA GLU A 67 -13.95 -2.10 -14.88
C GLU A 67 -12.52 -2.08 -15.41
N GLN A 68 -11.65 -1.23 -14.88
CA GLN A 68 -10.26 -1.11 -15.34
C GLN A 68 -9.46 -2.41 -15.15
N ILE A 69 -9.69 -3.14 -14.05
CA ILE A 69 -9.04 -4.44 -13.85
C ILE A 69 -9.58 -5.48 -14.84
N LYS A 70 -10.88 -5.46 -15.13
CA LYS A 70 -11.51 -6.33 -16.13
C LYS A 70 -11.02 -6.05 -17.55
N GLU A 71 -10.82 -4.79 -17.91
CA GLU A 71 -10.30 -4.37 -19.23
C GLU A 71 -8.94 -5.01 -19.57
N ILE A 72 -8.10 -5.21 -18.58
CA ILE A 72 -6.80 -5.90 -18.74
C ILE A 72 -6.90 -7.43 -18.60
N GLY A 73 -8.12 -7.99 -18.62
CA GLY A 73 -8.34 -9.43 -18.51
C GLY A 73 -7.97 -10.04 -17.17
N ARG A 74 -7.96 -9.25 -16.10
CA ARG A 74 -7.62 -9.70 -14.75
C ARG A 74 -8.87 -9.74 -13.84
N LYS A 75 -8.78 -10.58 -12.81
CA LYS A 75 -9.78 -10.65 -11.75
C LYS A 75 -9.08 -10.50 -10.40
N PRO A 76 -9.51 -9.54 -9.55
CA PRO A 76 -8.95 -9.44 -8.20
C PRO A 76 -9.49 -10.57 -7.31
N ALA A 77 -8.73 -10.95 -6.30
CA ALA A 77 -9.18 -11.91 -5.28
C ALA A 77 -10.33 -11.33 -4.44
N ALA A 78 -10.32 -10.02 -4.24
CA ALA A 78 -11.39 -9.23 -3.63
C ALA A 78 -11.19 -7.74 -3.93
N ILE A 79 -12.28 -6.97 -3.94
CA ILE A 79 -12.27 -5.49 -3.87
C ILE A 79 -12.91 -5.09 -2.55
N LEU A 80 -12.12 -4.52 -1.64
CA LEU A 80 -12.56 -4.06 -0.33
C LEU A 80 -12.91 -2.57 -0.41
N LEU A 81 -14.07 -2.20 0.08
CA LEU A 81 -14.58 -0.84 -0.04
C LEU A 81 -14.45 -0.11 1.30
N GLU A 82 -13.73 1.02 1.28
CA GLU A 82 -13.70 1.97 2.38
C GLU A 82 -14.85 2.98 2.20
N PRO A 83 -15.77 3.11 3.16
CA PRO A 83 -16.85 4.10 3.08
C PRO A 83 -16.33 5.53 3.24
N VAL A 84 -15.18 5.69 3.90
CA VAL A 84 -14.48 6.95 4.10
C VAL A 84 -12.97 6.69 4.14
N GLY A 85 -12.16 7.58 3.55
CA GLY A 85 -10.71 7.43 3.57
C GLY A 85 -10.14 7.66 4.99
N ARG A 86 -9.38 6.69 5.49
CA ARG A 86 -8.70 6.72 6.81
C ARG A 86 -7.19 6.54 6.71
N ASN A 87 -6.61 6.93 5.57
CA ASN A 87 -5.19 6.75 5.27
C ASN A 87 -4.80 5.27 5.10
N THR A 88 -3.52 4.95 5.01
CA THR A 88 -3.05 3.66 4.51
C THR A 88 -3.02 2.54 5.56
N ALA A 89 -2.87 2.84 6.85
CA ALA A 89 -2.84 1.80 7.88
C ALA A 89 -4.19 1.08 8.06
N PRO A 90 -5.35 1.77 8.17
CA PRO A 90 -6.64 1.09 8.18
C PRO A 90 -6.92 0.30 6.89
N ALA A 91 -6.63 0.87 5.72
CA ALA A 91 -6.81 0.22 4.43
C ALA A 91 -6.03 -1.12 4.34
N LEU A 92 -4.74 -1.11 4.68
CA LEU A 92 -3.93 -2.32 4.72
C LEU A 92 -4.43 -3.32 5.76
N THR A 93 -4.93 -2.83 6.90
CA THR A 93 -5.47 -3.69 7.96
C THR A 93 -6.72 -4.44 7.51
N LEU A 94 -7.62 -3.80 6.77
CA LEU A 94 -8.80 -4.48 6.20
C LEU A 94 -8.36 -5.62 5.26
N ALA A 95 -7.37 -5.37 4.40
CA ALA A 95 -6.84 -6.41 3.51
C ALA A 95 -6.16 -7.54 4.30
N ALA A 96 -5.37 -7.21 5.34
CA ALA A 96 -4.74 -8.18 6.22
C ALA A 96 -5.78 -9.08 6.92
N LEU A 97 -6.89 -8.50 7.42
CA LEU A 97 -7.98 -9.25 8.04
C LEU A 97 -8.69 -10.18 7.04
N ALA A 98 -8.88 -9.73 5.79
CA ALA A 98 -9.44 -10.56 4.73
C ALA A 98 -8.56 -11.78 4.41
N LEU A 99 -7.25 -11.58 4.33
CA LEU A 99 -6.27 -12.63 4.07
C LEU A 99 -6.09 -13.56 5.27
N ALA A 100 -6.08 -13.03 6.50
CA ALA A 100 -5.92 -13.81 7.72
C ALA A 100 -7.01 -14.87 7.92
N ARG A 101 -8.20 -14.69 7.35
CA ARG A 101 -9.26 -15.72 7.35
C ARG A 101 -8.86 -17.00 6.64
N LYS A 102 -7.92 -16.92 5.68
CA LYS A 102 -7.44 -18.07 4.88
C LYS A 102 -6.10 -18.59 5.37
N ASP A 103 -5.15 -17.67 5.60
CA ASP A 103 -3.80 -17.97 6.05
C ASP A 103 -3.21 -16.77 6.80
N PRO A 104 -3.16 -16.80 8.14
CA PRO A 104 -2.64 -15.69 8.93
C PRO A 104 -1.11 -15.51 8.78
N ASP A 105 -0.39 -16.52 8.31
CA ASP A 105 1.05 -16.47 8.11
C ASP A 105 1.48 -16.20 6.66
N ALA A 106 0.51 -15.99 5.76
CA ALA A 106 0.80 -15.60 4.39
C ALA A 106 1.57 -14.26 4.35
N LEU A 107 2.34 -14.10 3.26
CA LEU A 107 3.05 -12.86 2.98
C LEU A 107 2.16 -11.93 2.16
N MET A 108 2.03 -10.69 2.58
CA MET A 108 1.39 -9.64 1.78
C MET A 108 2.42 -8.65 1.23
N LEU A 109 2.21 -8.23 -0.01
CA LEU A 109 2.94 -7.15 -0.69
C LEU A 109 1.99 -5.97 -0.85
N ALA A 110 2.14 -4.95 -0.02
CA ALA A 110 1.38 -3.72 -0.10
C ALA A 110 1.99 -2.76 -1.13
N MET A 111 1.16 -2.27 -2.04
CA MET A 111 1.58 -1.35 -3.11
C MET A 111 0.57 -0.22 -3.27
N PRO A 112 1.01 1.06 -3.27
CA PRO A 112 0.19 2.15 -3.76
C PRO A 112 -0.13 1.99 -5.26
N ALA A 113 -1.37 2.32 -5.65
CA ALA A 113 -1.82 2.22 -7.05
C ALA A 113 -1.32 3.34 -7.96
N ASP A 114 -0.54 4.28 -7.43
CA ASP A 114 -0.21 5.54 -8.10
C ASP A 114 1.28 5.72 -8.45
N HIS A 115 2.05 4.63 -8.35
CA HIS A 115 3.47 4.64 -8.67
C HIS A 115 3.74 4.19 -10.11
N VAL A 116 4.67 4.88 -10.75
CA VAL A 116 5.27 4.47 -12.03
C VAL A 116 6.60 3.76 -11.74
N ILE A 117 6.73 2.52 -12.20
CA ILE A 117 7.97 1.73 -12.08
C ILE A 117 8.39 1.35 -13.50
N ALA A 118 9.49 1.94 -13.95
CA ALA A 118 9.99 1.73 -15.31
C ALA A 118 10.76 0.40 -15.47
N ASP A 119 11.53 0.02 -14.46
CA ASP A 119 12.31 -1.22 -14.47
C ASP A 119 11.59 -2.34 -13.70
N ILE A 120 10.78 -3.10 -14.43
CA ILE A 120 10.02 -4.23 -13.89
C ILE A 120 10.95 -5.36 -13.42
N ASN A 121 12.09 -5.57 -14.07
CA ASN A 121 13.01 -6.63 -13.66
C ASN A 121 13.68 -6.30 -12.33
N ALA A 122 14.11 -5.05 -12.14
CA ALA A 122 14.64 -4.58 -10.85
C ALA A 122 13.58 -4.65 -9.75
N PHE A 123 12.33 -4.30 -10.06
CA PHE A 123 11.21 -4.45 -9.13
C PHE A 123 11.00 -5.91 -8.71
N HIS A 124 10.98 -6.85 -9.67
CA HIS A 124 10.82 -8.28 -9.37
C HIS A 124 11.95 -8.81 -8.50
N ALA A 125 13.19 -8.43 -8.79
CA ALA A 125 14.35 -8.83 -7.99
C ALA A 125 14.24 -8.29 -6.55
N ALA A 126 13.84 -7.02 -6.39
CA ALA A 126 13.63 -6.41 -5.08
C ALA A 126 12.50 -7.10 -4.29
N VAL A 127 11.38 -7.44 -4.96
CA VAL A 127 10.27 -8.17 -4.32
C VAL A 127 10.74 -9.56 -3.87
N ALA A 128 11.48 -10.29 -4.68
CA ALA A 128 12.00 -11.61 -4.32
C ALA A 128 12.89 -11.54 -3.07
N GLU A 129 13.77 -10.56 -2.97
CA GLU A 129 14.59 -10.33 -1.78
C GLU A 129 13.75 -9.92 -0.56
N ALA A 130 12.79 -9.00 -0.74
CA ALA A 130 11.89 -8.57 0.33
C ALA A 130 11.09 -9.75 0.91
N VAL A 131 10.60 -10.63 0.06
CA VAL A 131 9.88 -11.87 0.43
C VAL A 131 10.76 -12.78 1.29
N ARG A 132 12.03 -12.98 0.89
CA ARG A 132 12.99 -13.79 1.63
C ARG A 132 13.23 -13.26 3.06
N VAL A 133 13.31 -11.94 3.20
CA VAL A 133 13.50 -11.28 4.49
C VAL A 133 12.22 -11.28 5.33
N ALA A 134 11.06 -10.96 4.71
CA ALA A 134 9.77 -10.96 5.38
C ALA A 134 9.34 -12.35 5.87
N ALA A 135 9.75 -13.41 5.17
CA ALA A 135 9.52 -14.79 5.61
C ALA A 135 10.20 -15.12 6.95
N GLN A 136 11.16 -14.30 7.40
CA GLN A 136 11.80 -14.41 8.71
C GLN A 136 11.08 -13.59 9.81
N GLY A 137 9.87 -13.11 9.56
CA GLY A 137 9.09 -12.30 10.50
C GLY A 137 9.51 -10.84 10.55
N ARG A 138 10.06 -10.31 9.46
CA ARG A 138 10.43 -8.90 9.34
C ARG A 138 9.37 -8.13 8.55
N LEU A 139 9.18 -6.86 8.90
CA LEU A 139 8.54 -5.89 8.03
C LEU A 139 9.61 -5.28 7.12
N VAL A 140 9.38 -5.33 5.81
CA VAL A 140 10.34 -4.86 4.80
C VAL A 140 9.72 -3.72 4.01
N THR A 141 10.43 -2.61 3.89
CA THR A 141 10.09 -1.50 2.98
C THR A 141 11.08 -1.39 1.84
N PHE A 142 10.69 -0.68 0.77
CA PHE A 142 11.53 -0.46 -0.41
C PHE A 142 12.06 0.96 -0.42
N GLY A 143 13.37 1.11 -0.41
CA GLY A 143 14.04 2.39 -0.53
C GLY A 143 14.41 2.70 -1.97
N ILE A 144 14.13 3.92 -2.41
CA ILE A 144 14.46 4.43 -3.74
C ILE A 144 15.66 5.39 -3.62
N ALA A 145 16.67 5.21 -4.46
CA ALA A 145 17.80 6.15 -4.50
C ALA A 145 17.31 7.56 -4.89
N PRO A 146 17.57 8.57 -4.04
CA PRO A 146 17.07 9.90 -4.29
C PRO A 146 17.84 10.57 -5.43
N GLY A 147 17.10 11.10 -6.42
CA GLY A 147 17.66 11.90 -7.51
C GLY A 147 17.73 13.41 -7.21
N ALA A 148 16.98 13.87 -6.21
CA ALA A 148 16.87 15.27 -5.81
C ALA A 148 16.42 15.38 -4.34
N PRO A 149 16.57 16.56 -3.69
CA PRO A 149 16.10 16.78 -2.32
C PRO A 149 14.60 17.08 -2.26
N GLU A 150 13.79 16.04 -2.40
CA GLU A 150 12.33 16.15 -2.38
C GLU A 150 11.79 16.29 -0.95
N THR A 151 10.98 17.31 -0.70
CA THR A 151 10.34 17.55 0.62
C THR A 151 8.97 16.89 0.76
N GLY A 152 8.46 16.31 -0.32
CA GLY A 152 7.15 15.62 -0.33
C GLY A 152 7.22 14.14 0.02
N TYR A 153 8.43 13.58 0.24
CA TYR A 153 8.65 12.16 0.49
C TYR A 153 9.20 11.88 1.88
N GLY A 154 8.92 10.68 2.40
CA GLY A 154 9.61 10.14 3.55
C GLY A 154 11.02 9.67 3.17
N TYR A 155 11.94 9.77 4.11
CA TYR A 155 13.33 9.31 3.98
C TYR A 155 13.62 8.21 5.00
N ILE A 156 14.26 7.14 4.53
CA ILE A 156 14.75 6.05 5.38
C ILE A 156 16.27 6.03 5.37
N ARG A 157 16.90 5.98 6.54
CA ARG A 157 18.33 5.78 6.65
C ARG A 157 18.65 4.31 6.61
N ARG A 158 19.51 3.94 5.66
CA ARG A 158 19.97 2.56 5.49
C ARG A 158 21.19 2.29 6.38
N GLY A 159 21.02 1.40 7.35
CA GLY A 159 22.13 0.88 8.16
C GLY A 159 22.75 -0.38 7.57
N MET A 160 23.57 -1.07 8.39
CA MET A 160 24.15 -2.36 8.02
C MET A 160 23.06 -3.40 7.76
N ASP A 161 23.31 -4.33 6.84
CA ASP A 161 22.40 -5.39 6.44
C ASP A 161 21.02 -4.88 5.94
N ASN A 162 21.02 -3.67 5.34
CA ASN A 162 19.81 -3.00 4.87
C ASN A 162 18.73 -2.76 5.96
N ARG A 163 19.12 -2.68 7.22
CA ARG A 163 18.17 -2.29 8.27
C ARG A 163 17.84 -0.81 8.19
N VAL A 164 16.58 -0.47 8.40
CA VAL A 164 16.14 0.91 8.60
C VAL A 164 16.59 1.34 9.99
N THR A 165 17.41 2.40 10.07
CA THR A 165 17.94 2.95 11.33
C THR A 165 17.34 4.29 11.69
N ALA A 166 16.67 4.94 10.76
CA ALA A 166 15.87 6.14 10.98
C ALA A 166 14.82 6.28 9.87
N PHE A 167 13.70 6.85 10.21
CA PHE A 167 12.65 7.28 9.31
C PHE A 167 12.34 8.76 9.58
N VAL A 168 12.21 9.55 8.52
CA VAL A 168 11.85 10.98 8.63
C VAL A 168 10.85 11.31 7.54
N GLU A 169 9.64 11.65 7.92
CA GLU A 169 8.57 12.00 6.98
C GLU A 169 8.67 13.48 6.61
N LYS A 170 8.71 13.75 5.31
CA LYS A 170 8.64 15.09 4.70
C LYS A 170 9.56 16.13 5.39
N PRO A 171 10.88 15.93 5.35
CA PRO A 171 11.82 16.88 5.95
C PRO A 171 11.75 18.26 5.26
N ASP A 172 12.28 19.28 5.91
CA ASP A 172 12.50 20.56 5.24
C ASP A 172 13.58 20.48 4.13
N ALA A 173 13.64 21.50 3.30
CA ALA A 173 14.53 21.50 2.12
C ALA A 173 16.01 21.37 2.48
N GLU A 174 16.46 22.00 3.58
CA GLU A 174 17.86 21.92 4.03
C GLU A 174 18.19 20.51 4.51
N THR A 175 17.30 19.89 5.27
CA THR A 175 17.45 18.52 5.76
C THR A 175 17.42 17.52 4.60
N ALA A 176 16.48 17.68 3.65
CA ALA A 176 16.42 16.85 2.45
C ALA A 176 17.72 16.93 1.63
N ALA A 177 18.28 18.13 1.44
CA ALA A 177 19.54 18.31 0.73
C ALA A 177 20.72 17.62 1.45
N ARG A 178 20.78 17.71 2.78
CA ARG A 178 21.80 16.99 3.58
C ARG A 178 21.67 15.48 3.44
N TYR A 179 20.44 14.94 3.43
CA TYR A 179 20.20 13.50 3.27
C TYR A 179 20.66 12.99 1.91
N VAL A 180 20.34 13.70 0.84
CA VAL A 180 20.80 13.35 -0.51
C VAL A 180 22.32 13.42 -0.60
N ALA A 181 22.93 14.48 -0.08
CA ALA A 181 24.38 14.67 -0.11
C ALA A 181 25.15 13.61 0.69
N SER A 182 24.56 13.08 1.77
CA SER A 182 25.20 12.04 2.59
C SER A 182 25.30 10.68 1.89
N GLY A 183 24.40 10.38 0.94
CA GLY A 183 24.27 9.06 0.31
C GLY A 183 23.78 7.94 1.23
N GLU A 184 23.42 8.25 2.49
CA GLU A 184 22.96 7.26 3.49
C GLU A 184 21.44 7.06 3.47
N TYR A 185 20.71 8.00 2.87
CA TYR A 185 19.24 8.01 2.89
C TYR A 185 18.65 7.63 1.53
N LEU A 186 17.53 6.94 1.59
CA LEU A 186 16.70 6.56 0.45
C LEU A 186 15.30 7.18 0.64
N TRP A 187 14.59 7.45 -0.45
CA TRP A 187 13.16 7.76 -0.34
C TRP A 187 12.38 6.51 0.06
N ASN A 188 11.46 6.65 0.98
CA ASN A 188 10.49 5.60 1.28
C ASN A 188 9.47 5.51 0.15
N SER A 189 9.35 4.34 -0.47
CA SER A 189 8.41 4.13 -1.56
C SER A 189 6.95 3.94 -1.11
N GLY A 190 6.70 3.71 0.19
CA GLY A 190 5.38 3.31 0.67
C GLY A 190 4.95 1.90 0.24
N MET A 191 5.85 1.10 -0.33
CA MET A 191 5.62 -0.33 -0.57
C MET A 191 6.20 -1.16 0.57
N PHE A 192 5.49 -2.24 0.94
CA PHE A 192 5.88 -3.10 2.06
C PHE A 192 5.66 -4.57 1.76
N VAL A 193 6.55 -5.43 2.29
CA VAL A 193 6.33 -6.86 2.37
C VAL A 193 6.41 -7.29 3.83
N THR A 194 5.40 -8.02 4.30
CA THR A 194 5.38 -8.55 5.67
C THR A 194 4.47 -9.78 5.76
N ARG A 195 4.62 -10.58 6.81
CA ARG A 195 3.59 -11.55 7.19
C ARG A 195 2.36 -10.81 7.71
N ILE A 196 1.20 -11.36 7.42
CA ILE A 196 -0.09 -10.82 7.92
C ILE A 196 -0.10 -10.80 9.45
N SER A 197 0.35 -11.88 10.10
CA SER A 197 0.45 -11.97 11.56
C SER A 197 1.36 -10.87 12.13
N VAL A 198 2.52 -10.64 11.53
CA VAL A 198 3.46 -9.58 11.97
C VAL A 198 2.82 -8.20 11.84
N TRP A 199 2.13 -7.92 10.73
CA TRP A 199 1.41 -6.66 10.57
C TRP A 199 0.36 -6.43 11.64
N LEU A 200 -0.51 -7.42 11.87
CA LEU A 200 -1.59 -7.31 12.84
C LEU A 200 -1.07 -7.20 14.28
N ASP A 201 0.02 -7.90 14.61
CA ASP A 201 0.65 -7.83 15.92
C ASP A 201 1.31 -6.48 16.18
N GLU A 202 2.08 -5.95 15.20
CA GLU A 202 2.71 -4.63 15.34
C GLU A 202 1.66 -3.51 15.40
N LEU A 203 0.67 -3.54 14.52
CA LEU A 203 -0.42 -2.57 14.59
C LEU A 203 -1.18 -2.65 15.92
N GLY A 204 -1.39 -3.86 16.45
CA GLY A 204 -2.04 -4.07 17.74
C GLY A 204 -1.25 -3.51 18.93
N ARG A 205 0.09 -3.46 18.84
CA ARG A 205 0.95 -2.83 19.85
C ARG A 205 0.97 -1.31 19.73
N GLN A 206 1.10 -0.80 18.51
CA GLN A 206 1.33 0.62 18.24
C GLN A 206 0.02 1.42 18.16
N ARG A 207 -1.01 0.85 17.56
CA ARG A 207 -2.31 1.48 17.28
C ARG A 207 -3.48 0.52 17.57
N PRO A 208 -3.65 0.08 18.82
CA PRO A 208 -4.65 -0.94 19.19
C PRO A 208 -6.08 -0.53 18.82
N GLU A 209 -6.37 0.78 18.82
CA GLU A 209 -7.69 1.29 18.47
C GLU A 209 -8.00 1.10 16.98
N ILE A 210 -7.03 1.36 16.08
CA ILE A 210 -7.19 1.13 14.64
C ILE A 210 -7.49 -0.35 14.40
N LEU A 211 -6.69 -1.27 14.99
CA LEU A 211 -6.90 -2.70 14.81
C LEU A 211 -8.28 -3.14 15.32
N ARG A 212 -8.70 -2.65 16.50
CA ARG A 212 -10.00 -2.99 17.08
C ARG A 212 -11.16 -2.56 16.19
N ILE A 213 -11.14 -1.30 15.72
CA ILE A 213 -12.22 -0.76 14.89
C ILE A 213 -12.24 -1.42 13.50
N CYS A 214 -11.07 -1.58 12.86
CA CYS A 214 -10.98 -2.29 11.58
C CYS A 214 -11.52 -3.72 11.69
N ARG A 215 -11.20 -4.45 12.76
CA ARG A 215 -11.70 -5.81 12.99
C ARG A 215 -13.21 -5.82 13.14
N GLN A 216 -13.76 -4.94 13.97
CA GLN A 216 -15.20 -4.83 14.16
C GLN A 216 -15.93 -4.44 12.87
N ALA A 217 -15.44 -3.43 12.15
CA ALA A 217 -16.03 -3.00 10.87
C ALA A 217 -15.97 -4.10 9.81
N PHE A 218 -14.86 -4.86 9.79
CA PHE A 218 -14.69 -5.98 8.88
C PHE A 218 -15.59 -7.17 9.24
N GLU A 219 -15.76 -7.50 10.52
CA GLU A 219 -16.64 -8.60 10.96
C GLU A 219 -18.13 -8.32 10.70
N GLN A 220 -18.55 -7.06 10.80
CA GLN A 220 -19.91 -6.60 10.53
C GLN A 220 -20.15 -6.25 9.05
N GLY A 221 -19.13 -6.37 8.22
CA GLY A 221 -19.20 -6.10 6.79
C GLY A 221 -20.01 -7.15 6.02
N THR A 222 -20.33 -6.82 4.78
CA THR A 222 -21.18 -7.65 3.91
C THR A 222 -20.54 -7.86 2.54
N ASN A 223 -20.79 -9.05 1.96
CA ASN A 223 -20.46 -9.30 0.56
C ASN A 223 -21.54 -8.69 -0.36
N ASP A 224 -21.10 -8.02 -1.39
CA ASP A 224 -21.93 -7.43 -2.44
C ASP A 224 -21.36 -7.82 -3.80
N ILE A 225 -21.71 -9.00 -4.28
CA ILE A 225 -21.28 -9.63 -5.55
C ILE A 225 -19.75 -9.67 -5.67
N ASP A 226 -19.14 -8.64 -6.28
CA ASP A 226 -17.69 -8.52 -6.53
C ASP A 226 -16.97 -7.71 -5.44
N PHE A 227 -17.71 -7.14 -4.48
CA PHE A 227 -17.22 -6.22 -3.49
C PHE A 227 -17.42 -6.76 -2.07
N TYR A 228 -16.52 -6.34 -1.17
CA TYR A 228 -16.71 -6.48 0.26
C TYR A 228 -16.85 -5.09 0.88
N ARG A 229 -17.99 -4.82 1.49
CA ARG A 229 -18.28 -3.56 2.18
C ARG A 229 -18.05 -3.75 3.67
N VAL A 230 -17.14 -2.97 4.25
CA VAL A 230 -17.02 -2.91 5.70
C VAL A 230 -18.20 -2.10 6.29
N ASP A 231 -18.52 -2.33 7.55
CA ASP A 231 -19.57 -1.54 8.22
C ASP A 231 -19.17 -0.06 8.28
N ALA A 232 -19.99 0.78 7.65
CA ALA A 232 -19.70 2.20 7.48
C ALA A 232 -19.77 2.98 8.80
N GLY A 233 -20.72 2.61 9.68
CA GLY A 233 -20.91 3.27 10.97
C GLY A 233 -19.70 3.04 11.88
N VAL A 234 -19.26 1.79 11.99
CA VAL A 234 -18.11 1.42 12.80
C VAL A 234 -16.81 2.00 12.21
N PHE A 235 -16.62 1.91 10.88
CA PHE A 235 -15.39 2.38 10.24
C PHE A 235 -15.25 3.92 10.27
N ALA A 236 -16.35 4.66 10.33
CA ALA A 236 -16.32 6.12 10.45
C ALA A 236 -15.58 6.61 11.70
N ASP A 237 -15.57 5.81 12.77
CA ASP A 237 -14.88 6.13 14.02
C ASP A 237 -13.38 5.75 14.00
N CYS A 238 -12.90 5.11 12.92
CA CYS A 238 -11.51 4.68 12.83
C CYS A 238 -10.56 5.90 12.72
N PRO A 239 -9.56 6.01 13.60
CA PRO A 239 -8.52 7.02 13.42
C PRO A 239 -7.77 6.84 12.10
N GLY A 240 -7.52 7.94 11.40
CA GLY A 240 -6.71 7.92 10.18
C GLY A 240 -5.23 7.96 10.52
N ASP A 241 -4.46 6.96 10.05
CA ASP A 241 -3.00 6.96 10.20
C ASP A 241 -2.34 6.32 8.98
N SER A 242 -1.10 6.73 8.67
CA SER A 242 -0.32 6.09 7.62
C SER A 242 0.41 4.86 8.15
N ILE A 243 0.76 3.93 7.26
CA ILE A 243 1.60 2.77 7.58
C ILE A 243 2.92 3.24 8.21
N ASP A 244 3.48 4.31 7.66
CA ASP A 244 4.77 4.85 8.06
C ASP A 244 4.78 5.30 9.53
N TYR A 245 3.78 6.09 9.94
CA TYR A 245 3.62 6.54 11.33
C TYR A 245 3.09 5.45 12.25
N ALA A 246 2.25 4.57 11.73
CA ALA A 246 1.60 3.56 12.55
C ALA A 246 2.56 2.46 13.02
N VAL A 247 3.57 2.11 12.20
CA VAL A 247 4.40 0.92 12.45
C VAL A 247 5.91 1.15 12.25
N ILE A 248 6.35 2.07 11.38
CA ILE A 248 7.77 2.24 11.07
C ILE A 248 8.46 3.21 12.04
N GLU A 249 7.76 4.22 12.49
CA GLU A 249 8.27 5.23 13.42
C GLU A 249 8.16 4.81 14.90
N GLY A 250 7.45 3.74 15.21
CA GLY A 250 7.31 3.14 16.53
C GLY A 250 8.38 2.07 16.78
#